data_d4fc2a03977409120275655250ed6c92
#
_entry.id   d4fc2a03977409120275655250ed6c92
#
_cell.length_a   1.000
_cell.length_b   1.000
_cell.length_c   1.000
_cell.angle_alpha   90.00
_cell.angle_beta   90.00
_cell.angle_gamma   90.00
#
_symmetry.space_group_name_H-M   'P 1'
#
loop_
_entity.id
_entity.type
_entity.pdbx_description
1 polymer ?
#
loop_
_entity_poly.entity_id
_entity_poly.type
_entity_poly.pdbx_seq_one_letter_code
_entity_poly.pdbx_strand_id
1 'polypeptide(L)'
;MAITAATKLSDFSGFLSREQAQPIFERAARSSVVQSLATEVQLGPSGTAIPVVTGRLSAGWVAEGAQKPASSGALSLKNMDPKKLATIAVVSAEVVRANPGNFMGILRNQVGDAFASAFDAAALHGTSTPFSTYIAQTTKSVEIGTTTQANGGIFGDINAGLSLLVNDGKRLSGFALDDRFEPLLNGAVDTSGRPIFIDTPVVDNAGPIRQGRLLGRSAYIGEGVYLESTDTYGFGGDWSQAAWGVVGGISYKVSTEATVTINGSLVSLFENNLVAVLAEAEYGFLVNDTAAFVEYVNAA
;
A
#
# COMPACT_ATOMS: atom_id res chain seq x y z
N MET A 1 5.50 11.04 -13.39
CA MET A 1 4.63 11.01 -14.59
C MET A 1 4.58 12.42 -15.18
N ALA A 2 4.78 12.59 -16.48
CA ALA A 2 4.72 13.92 -17.10
C ALA A 2 3.27 14.27 -17.39
N ILE A 3 2.88 15.53 -17.15
CA ILE A 3 1.57 16.05 -17.55
C ILE A 3 1.54 16.10 -19.09
N THR A 4 0.62 15.35 -19.70
CA THR A 4 0.52 15.22 -21.16
C THR A 4 -0.41 16.25 -21.79
N ALA A 5 -1.46 16.67 -21.07
CA ALA A 5 -2.38 17.71 -21.49
C ALA A 5 -3.13 18.30 -20.28
N ALA A 6 -3.66 19.53 -20.44
CA ALA A 6 -4.63 20.09 -19.51
C ALA A 6 -6.04 19.64 -19.87
N THR A 7 -6.87 19.30 -18.88
CA THR A 7 -8.28 18.95 -19.08
C THR A 7 -9.07 20.19 -19.48
N LYS A 8 -9.76 20.16 -20.61
CA LYS A 8 -10.52 21.26 -21.19
C LYS A 8 -12.03 21.05 -21.11
N LEU A 9 -12.82 22.12 -21.20
CA LEU A 9 -14.28 22.04 -21.22
C LEU A 9 -14.81 21.22 -22.41
N SER A 10 -14.12 21.24 -23.55
CA SER A 10 -14.46 20.41 -24.73
C SER A 10 -14.46 18.91 -24.44
N ASP A 11 -13.66 18.46 -23.47
CA ASP A 11 -13.58 17.07 -23.06
C ASP A 11 -14.84 16.61 -22.33
N PHE A 12 -15.67 17.57 -21.89
CA PHE A 12 -16.95 17.37 -21.19
C PHE A 12 -18.18 17.79 -22.04
N SER A 13 -18.03 17.89 -23.34
CA SER A 13 -19.13 18.37 -24.22
C SER A 13 -20.43 17.51 -24.09
N GLY A 14 -20.31 16.24 -23.75
CA GLY A 14 -21.46 15.36 -23.48
C GLY A 14 -22.18 15.63 -22.15
N PHE A 15 -21.52 16.30 -21.20
CA PHE A 15 -22.09 16.59 -19.87
C PHE A 15 -22.87 17.89 -19.83
N LEU A 16 -22.63 18.82 -20.77
CA LEU A 16 -23.24 20.13 -20.81
C LEU A 16 -24.63 20.14 -21.47
N SER A 17 -25.03 19.05 -22.14
CA SER A 17 -26.24 19.05 -22.97
C SER A 17 -27.47 18.34 -22.35
N ARG A 18 -27.39 17.78 -21.14
CA ARG A 18 -28.52 17.10 -20.49
C ARG A 18 -28.49 17.28 -18.99
N GLU A 19 -29.63 17.71 -18.39
CA GLU A 19 -30.00 17.51 -16.98
C GLU A 19 -30.15 16.00 -16.70
N GLN A 20 -29.12 15.25 -16.82
CA GLN A 20 -29.12 13.85 -16.40
C GLN A 20 -28.40 13.79 -15.06
N ALA A 21 -29.17 13.52 -14.00
CA ALA A 21 -28.65 12.91 -12.78
C ALA A 21 -28.09 11.52 -13.16
N GLN A 22 -26.95 11.47 -13.82
CA GLN A 22 -26.21 10.24 -13.99
C GLN A 22 -25.53 9.95 -12.66
N PRO A 23 -25.69 8.73 -12.10
CA PRO A 23 -24.79 8.29 -11.06
C PRO A 23 -23.38 8.31 -11.67
N ILE A 24 -22.58 9.29 -11.24
CA ILE A 24 -21.16 9.26 -11.52
C ILE A 24 -20.67 8.08 -10.70
N PHE A 25 -20.28 7.01 -11.38
CA PHE A 25 -19.57 5.92 -10.74
C PHE A 25 -18.20 6.46 -10.33
N GLU A 26 -18.17 7.13 -9.19
CA GLU A 26 -16.91 7.45 -8.55
C GLU A 26 -16.25 6.10 -8.26
N ARG A 27 -15.12 5.86 -8.92
CA ARG A 27 -14.27 4.74 -8.51
C ARG A 27 -13.92 4.99 -7.06
N ALA A 28 -14.33 4.08 -6.18
CA ALA A 28 -14.07 4.22 -4.77
C ALA A 28 -12.58 4.51 -4.53
N ALA A 29 -12.29 5.55 -3.77
CA ALA A 29 -10.92 5.97 -3.50
C ALA A 29 -10.10 4.79 -3.00
N ARG A 30 -8.96 4.53 -3.64
CA ARG A 30 -8.04 3.49 -3.17
C ARG A 30 -7.46 3.93 -1.85
N SER A 31 -7.68 3.15 -0.82
CA SER A 31 -6.88 3.29 0.38
C SER A 31 -5.63 2.41 0.28
N SER A 32 -4.56 2.82 0.94
CA SER A 32 -3.31 2.07 0.97
C SER A 32 -3.46 0.78 1.79
N VAL A 33 -3.10 -0.35 1.20
CA VAL A 33 -3.06 -1.65 1.88
C VAL A 33 -2.02 -1.64 2.99
N VAL A 34 -0.87 -1.02 2.73
CA VAL A 34 0.21 -0.89 3.72
C VAL A 34 -0.23 -0.09 4.92
N GLN A 35 -0.93 1.04 4.73
CA GLN A 35 -1.44 1.86 5.83
C GLN A 35 -2.45 1.12 6.70
N SER A 36 -3.20 0.18 6.11
CA SER A 36 -4.19 -0.63 6.84
C SER A 36 -3.55 -1.74 7.70
N LEU A 37 -2.35 -2.19 7.34
CA LEU A 37 -1.66 -3.31 7.99
C LEU A 37 -0.53 -2.87 8.91
N ALA A 38 0.27 -1.91 8.48
CA ALA A 38 1.45 -1.44 9.22
C ALA A 38 1.05 -0.51 10.37
N THR A 39 1.95 -0.38 11.34
CA THR A 39 1.71 0.46 12.52
C THR A 39 1.87 1.94 12.17
N GLU A 40 0.83 2.73 12.44
CA GLU A 40 0.91 4.18 12.31
C GLU A 40 1.73 4.79 13.46
N VAL A 41 2.68 5.65 13.12
CA VAL A 41 3.53 6.38 14.06
C VAL A 41 3.45 7.87 13.74
N GLN A 42 3.30 8.69 14.77
CA GLN A 42 3.31 10.14 14.59
C GLN A 42 4.65 10.60 14.02
N LEU A 43 4.61 11.23 12.85
CA LEU A 43 5.79 11.71 12.14
C LEU A 43 5.91 13.24 12.28
N GLY A 44 7.04 13.69 12.79
CA GLY A 44 7.37 15.12 12.83
C GLY A 44 8.07 15.58 11.54
N PRO A 45 8.11 16.88 11.26
CA PRO A 45 8.79 17.44 10.07
C PRO A 45 10.29 17.11 10.01
N SER A 46 10.92 16.87 11.16
CA SER A 46 12.35 16.48 11.28
C SER A 46 12.57 14.97 11.32
N GLY A 47 11.52 14.17 11.06
CA GLY A 47 11.55 12.73 11.21
C GLY A 47 11.24 12.27 12.64
N THR A 48 11.15 10.97 12.82
CA THR A 48 10.90 10.32 14.12
C THR A 48 11.88 9.18 14.32
N ALA A 49 12.52 9.13 15.48
CA ALA A 49 13.39 8.03 15.89
C ALA A 49 12.58 6.95 16.63
N ILE A 50 12.56 5.75 16.09
CA ILE A 50 11.83 4.62 16.64
C ILE A 50 12.80 3.72 17.42
N PRO A 51 12.62 3.55 18.74
CA PRO A 51 13.46 2.63 19.51
C PRO A 51 13.12 1.18 19.19
N VAL A 52 14.13 0.40 18.89
CA VAL A 52 14.01 -1.02 18.58
C VAL A 52 14.84 -1.84 19.55
N VAL A 53 14.25 -2.89 20.12
CA VAL A 53 14.95 -3.83 21.01
C VAL A 53 15.80 -4.77 20.14
N THR A 54 17.11 -4.69 20.28
CA THR A 54 18.06 -5.53 19.54
C THR A 54 18.60 -6.70 20.38
N GLY A 55 18.57 -6.57 21.70
CA GLY A 55 18.98 -7.63 22.62
C GLY A 55 17.86 -7.99 23.58
N ARG A 56 17.56 -9.29 23.69
CA ARG A 56 16.59 -9.81 24.65
C ARG A 56 17.30 -10.31 25.90
N LEU A 57 16.70 -10.06 27.06
CA LEU A 57 17.17 -10.64 28.30
C LEU A 57 16.96 -12.17 28.29
N SER A 58 17.95 -12.93 28.78
CA SER A 58 17.83 -14.37 28.98
C SER A 58 17.67 -14.68 30.48
N ALA A 59 16.80 -15.63 30.79
CA ALA A 59 16.61 -16.14 32.14
C ALA A 59 17.05 -17.61 32.20
N GLY A 60 17.67 -18.00 33.30
CA GLY A 60 18.07 -19.39 33.56
C GLY A 60 17.60 -19.88 34.93
N TRP A 61 17.32 -21.16 35.06
CA TRP A 61 17.04 -21.80 36.34
C TRP A 61 18.33 -21.86 37.17
N VAL A 62 18.27 -21.46 38.41
CA VAL A 62 19.43 -21.41 39.30
C VAL A 62 19.14 -22.21 40.55
N ALA A 63 20.07 -23.12 40.93
CA ALA A 63 20.00 -23.83 42.17
C ALA A 63 20.27 -22.91 43.38
N GLU A 64 19.87 -23.35 44.55
CA GLU A 64 20.12 -22.60 45.80
C GLU A 64 21.61 -22.36 45.99
N GLY A 65 21.98 -21.09 46.21
CA GLY A 65 23.39 -20.66 46.39
C GLY A 65 24.19 -20.51 45.11
N ALA A 66 23.65 -20.86 43.90
CA ALA A 66 24.37 -20.70 42.66
C ALA A 66 24.33 -19.32 42.06
N GLN A 67 25.33 -18.96 41.27
CA GLN A 67 25.42 -17.66 40.59
C GLN A 67 24.29 -17.49 39.59
N LYS A 68 23.61 -16.35 39.64
CA LYS A 68 22.55 -15.97 38.70
C LYS A 68 23.14 -15.55 37.36
N PRO A 69 22.58 -15.96 36.21
CA PRO A 69 23.02 -15.50 34.90
C PRO A 69 22.75 -14.00 34.73
N ALA A 70 23.76 -13.25 34.33
CA ALA A 70 23.62 -11.84 33.98
C ALA A 70 23.33 -11.73 32.49
N SER A 71 22.34 -10.95 32.12
CA SER A 71 22.06 -10.62 30.73
C SER A 71 21.79 -9.13 30.59
N SER A 72 22.17 -8.56 29.46
CA SER A 72 21.94 -7.15 29.13
C SER A 72 20.96 -7.02 27.97
N GLY A 73 20.01 -6.11 28.10
CA GLY A 73 19.17 -5.67 26.98
C GLY A 73 19.90 -4.64 26.16
N ALA A 74 19.70 -4.66 24.84
CA ALA A 74 20.21 -3.63 23.93
C ALA A 74 19.06 -2.96 23.17
N LEU A 75 19.13 -1.63 23.04
CA LEU A 75 18.23 -0.82 22.25
C LEU A 75 19.01 -0.15 21.12
N SER A 76 18.42 -0.06 19.95
CA SER A 76 18.89 0.72 18.82
C SER A 76 17.82 1.69 18.38
N LEU A 77 18.21 2.80 17.77
CA LEU A 77 17.29 3.77 17.17
C LEU A 77 17.30 3.59 15.67
N LYS A 78 16.10 3.49 15.07
CA LYS A 78 15.91 3.57 13.63
C LYS A 78 15.16 4.86 13.32
N ASN A 79 15.66 5.60 12.34
CA ASN A 79 15.07 6.87 11.95
C ASN A 79 14.10 6.66 10.78
N MET A 80 12.94 7.28 10.88
CA MET A 80 11.95 7.38 9.84
C MET A 80 11.84 8.85 9.42
N ASP A 81 12.36 9.15 8.22
CA ASP A 81 12.41 10.51 7.69
C ASP A 81 11.21 10.78 6.78
N PRO A 82 10.60 11.98 6.85
CA PRO A 82 9.53 12.36 5.92
C PRO A 82 10.06 12.53 4.51
N LYS A 83 9.31 12.02 3.53
CA LYS A 83 9.58 12.14 2.10
C LYS A 83 8.36 12.74 1.41
N LYS A 84 8.61 13.74 0.57
CA LYS A 84 7.57 14.48 -0.10
C LYS A 84 7.04 13.71 -1.32
N LEU A 85 5.73 13.56 -1.37
CA LEU A 85 4.96 13.08 -2.51
C LEU A 85 4.09 14.22 -3.01
N ALA A 86 4.12 14.50 -4.31
CA ALA A 86 3.37 15.61 -4.88
C ALA A 86 2.81 15.27 -6.26
N THR A 87 1.69 15.90 -6.61
CA THR A 87 1.13 15.87 -7.95
C THR A 87 0.54 17.23 -8.30
N ILE A 88 0.55 17.57 -9.60
CA ILE A 88 -0.08 18.77 -10.13
C ILE A 88 -1.14 18.35 -11.13
N ALA A 89 -2.38 18.74 -10.89
CA ALA A 89 -3.46 18.63 -11.86
C ALA A 89 -3.68 19.99 -12.52
N VAL A 90 -3.78 20.02 -13.86
CA VAL A 90 -4.03 21.24 -14.62
C VAL A 90 -5.39 21.13 -15.32
N VAL A 91 -6.24 22.11 -15.07
CA VAL A 91 -7.64 22.17 -15.53
C VAL A 91 -7.91 23.53 -16.13
N SER A 92 -8.79 23.64 -17.14
CA SER A 92 -9.19 24.96 -17.65
C SER A 92 -10.08 25.70 -16.65
N ALA A 93 -10.01 27.01 -16.65
CA ALA A 93 -10.84 27.86 -15.78
C ALA A 93 -12.33 27.68 -16.06
N GLU A 94 -12.71 27.34 -17.30
CA GLU A 94 -14.07 27.00 -17.67
C GLU A 94 -14.60 25.76 -17.00
N VAL A 95 -13.77 24.70 -16.91
CA VAL A 95 -14.12 23.46 -16.20
C VAL A 95 -14.28 23.72 -14.70
N VAL A 96 -13.38 24.50 -14.10
CA VAL A 96 -13.49 24.87 -12.67
C VAL A 96 -14.78 25.64 -12.41
N ARG A 97 -15.15 26.59 -13.30
CA ARG A 97 -16.37 27.41 -13.18
C ARG A 97 -17.64 26.60 -13.39
N ALA A 98 -17.65 25.75 -14.42
CA ALA A 98 -18.82 24.91 -14.76
C ALA A 98 -18.97 23.71 -13.82
N ASN A 99 -17.85 23.22 -13.27
CA ASN A 99 -17.76 22.01 -12.43
C ASN A 99 -18.65 20.85 -12.92
N PRO A 100 -18.52 20.43 -14.19
CA PRO A 100 -19.41 19.44 -14.78
C PRO A 100 -19.30 18.11 -14.01
N GLY A 101 -20.46 17.57 -13.57
CA GLY A 101 -20.50 16.31 -12.87
C GLY A 101 -19.71 16.25 -11.56
N ASN A 102 -19.54 17.38 -10.87
CA ASN A 102 -18.70 17.49 -9.66
C ASN A 102 -17.23 17.08 -9.89
N PHE A 103 -16.67 17.47 -11.05
CA PHE A 103 -15.32 17.09 -11.47
C PHE A 103 -14.24 17.41 -10.42
N MET A 104 -14.37 18.55 -9.71
CA MET A 104 -13.40 18.92 -8.67
C MET A 104 -13.41 17.94 -7.47
N GLY A 105 -14.57 17.37 -7.13
CA GLY A 105 -14.67 16.30 -6.13
C GLY A 105 -14.01 15.01 -6.61
N ILE A 106 -14.27 14.63 -7.86
CA ILE A 106 -13.64 13.44 -8.48
C ILE A 106 -12.11 13.61 -8.52
N LEU A 107 -11.62 14.79 -8.90
CA LEU A 107 -10.19 15.07 -8.94
C LEU A 107 -9.53 14.90 -7.56
N ARG A 108 -10.19 15.35 -6.50
CA ARG A 108 -9.69 15.18 -5.13
C ARG A 108 -9.55 13.69 -4.77
N ASN A 109 -10.55 12.88 -5.11
CA ASN A 109 -10.51 11.43 -4.87
C ASN A 109 -9.38 10.77 -5.69
N GLN A 110 -9.22 11.14 -6.96
CA GLN A 110 -8.14 10.65 -7.81
C GLN A 110 -6.74 11.00 -7.28
N VAL A 111 -6.56 12.15 -6.64
CA VAL A 111 -5.31 12.52 -5.98
C VAL A 111 -5.03 11.59 -4.79
N GLY A 112 -6.06 11.31 -3.98
CA GLY A 112 -5.94 10.36 -2.87
C GLY A 112 -5.53 8.96 -3.35
N ASP A 113 -6.17 8.46 -4.41
CA ASP A 113 -5.86 7.18 -5.04
C ASP A 113 -4.41 7.13 -5.56
N ALA A 114 -3.99 8.17 -6.25
CA ALA A 114 -2.64 8.27 -6.79
C ALA A 114 -1.58 8.26 -5.69
N PHE A 115 -1.86 8.94 -4.56
CA PHE A 115 -0.96 8.97 -3.42
C PHE A 115 -0.89 7.62 -2.71
N ALA A 116 -2.03 6.96 -2.48
CA ALA A 116 -2.08 5.62 -1.90
C ALA A 116 -1.31 4.60 -2.77
N SER A 117 -1.56 4.60 -4.08
CA SER A 117 -0.88 3.70 -5.02
C SER A 117 0.63 3.95 -5.08
N ALA A 118 1.07 5.22 -5.11
CA ALA A 118 2.49 5.55 -5.12
C ALA A 118 3.18 5.17 -3.80
N PHE A 119 2.50 5.34 -2.67
CA PHE A 119 3.00 4.94 -1.36
C PHE A 119 3.13 3.42 -1.26
N ASP A 120 2.10 2.66 -1.67
CA ASP A 120 2.13 1.19 -1.64
C ASP A 120 3.22 0.63 -2.56
N ALA A 121 3.37 1.14 -3.78
CA ALA A 121 4.43 0.73 -4.69
C ALA A 121 5.84 0.98 -4.11
N ALA A 122 6.05 2.11 -3.43
CA ALA A 122 7.31 2.44 -2.79
C ALA A 122 7.58 1.59 -1.54
N ALA A 123 6.56 1.33 -0.72
CA ALA A 123 6.66 0.61 0.55
C ALA A 123 6.74 -0.90 0.37
N LEU A 124 5.99 -1.48 -0.57
CA LEU A 124 5.98 -2.92 -0.85
C LEU A 124 7.17 -3.32 -1.71
N HIS A 125 7.31 -2.72 -2.88
CA HIS A 125 8.23 -3.17 -3.93
C HIS A 125 9.51 -2.34 -4.04
N GLY A 126 9.56 -1.17 -3.41
CA GLY A 126 10.68 -0.26 -3.60
C GLY A 126 10.67 0.47 -4.95
N THR A 127 9.54 0.46 -5.67
CA THR A 127 9.42 1.13 -6.97
C THR A 127 9.49 2.65 -6.79
N SER A 128 10.51 3.27 -7.38
CA SER A 128 10.81 4.71 -7.21
C SER A 128 10.83 5.17 -5.75
N THR A 129 11.20 4.27 -4.85
CA THR A 129 11.12 4.51 -3.40
C THR A 129 12.14 5.55 -2.93
N PRO A 130 11.73 6.52 -2.13
CA PRO A 130 12.63 7.38 -1.39
C PRO A 130 13.02 6.78 -0.02
N PHE A 131 12.44 5.63 0.36
CA PHE A 131 12.65 4.97 1.65
C PHE A 131 13.88 4.07 1.60
N SER A 132 14.58 3.96 2.72
CA SER A 132 15.76 3.11 2.84
C SER A 132 15.43 1.62 2.92
N THR A 133 14.23 1.28 3.38
CA THR A 133 13.75 -0.09 3.54
C THR A 133 12.35 -0.25 2.97
N TYR A 134 12.09 -1.39 2.36
CA TYR A 134 10.79 -1.77 1.81
C TYR A 134 10.58 -3.29 1.96
N ILE A 135 9.34 -3.78 1.81
CA ILE A 135 8.97 -5.14 2.19
C ILE A 135 9.60 -6.19 1.27
N ALA A 136 9.67 -5.95 -0.04
CA ALA A 136 10.28 -6.88 -1.02
C ALA A 136 11.80 -7.04 -0.87
N GLN A 137 12.46 -6.36 0.10
CA GLN A 137 13.83 -6.68 0.49
C GLN A 137 13.94 -8.02 1.26
N THR A 138 12.82 -8.67 1.54
CA THR A 138 12.83 -10.02 2.10
C THR A 138 13.53 -11.00 1.16
N THR A 139 14.24 -11.97 1.73
CA THR A 139 14.83 -13.09 0.98
C THR A 139 13.92 -14.31 0.92
N LYS A 140 12.75 -14.23 1.56
CA LYS A 140 11.78 -15.32 1.60
C LYS A 140 10.74 -15.13 0.50
N SER A 141 10.71 -16.04 -0.44
CA SER A 141 9.75 -16.07 -1.53
C SER A 141 9.10 -17.45 -1.66
N VAL A 142 7.85 -17.47 -2.04
CA VAL A 142 7.08 -18.69 -2.32
C VAL A 142 6.40 -18.54 -3.66
N GLU A 143 6.63 -19.48 -4.56
CA GLU A 143 5.94 -19.57 -5.83
C GLU A 143 4.56 -20.20 -5.64
N ILE A 144 3.52 -19.47 -6.04
CA ILE A 144 2.13 -19.91 -5.94
C ILE A 144 1.78 -20.79 -7.14
N GLY A 145 1.05 -21.89 -6.88
CA GLY A 145 0.60 -22.80 -7.92
C GLY A 145 1.58 -23.94 -8.21
N THR A 146 2.69 -24.04 -7.48
CA THR A 146 3.68 -25.12 -7.63
C THR A 146 3.30 -26.38 -6.89
N THR A 147 2.59 -26.27 -5.77
CA THR A 147 2.16 -27.42 -4.98
C THR A 147 0.98 -28.13 -5.65
N THR A 148 1.11 -29.44 -5.85
CA THR A 148 0.02 -30.24 -6.42
C THR A 148 -1.20 -30.25 -5.48
N GLN A 149 -2.40 -30.44 -6.05
CA GLN A 149 -3.64 -30.50 -5.28
C GLN A 149 -3.62 -31.61 -4.20
N ALA A 150 -2.97 -32.74 -4.46
CA ALA A 150 -2.80 -33.83 -3.51
C ALA A 150 -1.98 -33.42 -2.26
N ASN A 151 -1.11 -32.43 -2.39
CA ASN A 151 -0.26 -31.87 -1.34
C ASN A 151 -0.81 -30.55 -0.76
N GLY A 152 -2.05 -30.20 -1.07
CA GLY A 152 -2.72 -29.02 -0.55
C GLY A 152 -2.86 -27.87 -1.53
N GLY A 153 -2.28 -27.94 -2.74
CA GLY A 153 -2.39 -26.90 -3.75
C GLY A 153 -1.97 -25.52 -3.24
N ILE A 154 -2.70 -24.49 -3.58
CA ILE A 154 -2.44 -23.08 -3.16
C ILE A 154 -2.44 -22.92 -1.64
N PHE A 155 -3.25 -23.68 -0.91
CA PHE A 155 -3.20 -23.67 0.55
C PHE A 155 -1.84 -24.17 1.06
N GLY A 156 -1.26 -25.20 0.42
CA GLY A 156 0.08 -25.70 0.70
C GLY A 156 1.15 -24.63 0.48
N ASP A 157 1.06 -23.88 -0.62
CA ASP A 157 1.99 -22.78 -0.94
C ASP A 157 1.92 -21.66 0.11
N ILE A 158 0.71 -21.24 0.49
CA ILE A 158 0.53 -20.20 1.52
C ILE A 158 1.07 -20.69 2.87
N ASN A 159 0.84 -21.97 3.22
CA ASN A 159 1.35 -22.54 4.45
C ASN A 159 2.88 -22.73 4.42
N ALA A 160 3.48 -22.92 3.24
CA ALA A 160 4.93 -22.90 3.09
C ALA A 160 5.52 -21.53 3.47
N GLY A 161 4.86 -20.43 3.08
CA GLY A 161 5.25 -19.09 3.52
C GLY A 161 5.18 -18.91 5.03
N LEU A 162 4.13 -19.42 5.67
CA LEU A 162 4.04 -19.44 7.13
C LEU A 162 5.18 -20.25 7.75
N SER A 163 5.51 -21.41 7.16
CA SER A 163 6.61 -22.27 7.63
C SER A 163 7.96 -21.56 7.57
N LEU A 164 8.24 -20.82 6.48
CA LEU A 164 9.47 -20.03 6.34
C LEU A 164 9.61 -18.96 7.43
N LEU A 165 8.51 -18.34 7.83
CA LEU A 165 8.51 -17.34 8.90
C LEU A 165 8.69 -17.98 10.28
N VAL A 166 7.93 -19.03 10.58
CA VAL A 166 7.96 -19.70 11.89
C VAL A 166 9.31 -20.37 12.15
N ASN A 167 9.91 -21.01 11.14
CA ASN A 167 11.22 -21.63 11.26
C ASN A 167 12.32 -20.61 11.56
N ASP A 168 12.15 -19.36 11.14
CA ASP A 168 13.05 -18.25 11.47
C ASP A 168 12.64 -17.49 12.76
N GLY A 169 11.73 -18.06 13.55
CA GLY A 169 11.25 -17.48 14.81
C GLY A 169 10.42 -16.21 14.64
N LYS A 170 9.89 -15.96 13.42
CA LYS A 170 9.03 -14.81 13.12
C LYS A 170 7.55 -15.19 13.19
N ARG A 171 6.69 -14.19 13.21
CA ARG A 171 5.24 -14.37 13.26
C ARG A 171 4.62 -13.93 11.94
N LEU A 172 3.48 -14.50 11.63
CA LEU A 172 2.63 -14.02 10.56
C LEU A 172 1.42 -13.34 11.21
N SER A 173 1.25 -12.04 11.02
CA SER A 173 0.14 -11.27 11.58
C SER A 173 -0.93 -10.94 10.54
N GLY A 174 -0.57 -10.81 9.26
CA GLY A 174 -1.49 -10.46 8.19
C GLY A 174 -0.91 -10.65 6.80
N PHE A 175 -1.79 -10.44 5.81
CA PHE A 175 -1.49 -10.56 4.39
C PHE A 175 -1.91 -9.28 3.65
N ALA A 176 -1.07 -8.83 2.74
CA ALA A 176 -1.39 -7.86 1.70
C ALA A 176 -1.43 -8.61 0.37
N LEU A 177 -2.58 -8.68 -0.27
CA LEU A 177 -2.81 -9.46 -1.47
C LEU A 177 -3.39 -8.59 -2.59
N ASP A 178 -3.07 -8.92 -3.82
CA ASP A 178 -3.70 -8.33 -5.00
C ASP A 178 -5.04 -9.01 -5.31
N ASP A 179 -5.92 -8.28 -5.99
CA ASP A 179 -7.22 -8.79 -6.44
C ASP A 179 -7.10 -10.05 -7.31
N ARG A 180 -5.98 -10.23 -8.01
CA ARG A 180 -5.68 -11.42 -8.83
C ARG A 180 -5.48 -12.69 -8.01
N PHE A 181 -5.18 -12.55 -6.73
CA PHE A 181 -5.02 -13.69 -5.83
C PHE A 181 -6.37 -14.31 -5.42
N GLU A 182 -7.44 -13.52 -5.42
CA GLU A 182 -8.77 -13.98 -4.98
C GLU A 182 -9.33 -15.13 -5.82
N PRO A 183 -9.31 -15.11 -7.18
CA PRO A 183 -9.77 -16.24 -7.97
C PRO A 183 -8.98 -17.52 -7.69
N LEU A 184 -7.68 -17.40 -7.37
CA LEU A 184 -6.84 -18.54 -7.01
C LEU A 184 -7.26 -19.14 -5.67
N LEU A 185 -7.60 -18.30 -4.69
CA LEU A 185 -8.10 -18.75 -3.38
C LEU A 185 -9.47 -19.43 -3.52
N ASN A 186 -10.37 -18.84 -4.28
CA ASN A 186 -11.72 -19.37 -4.50
C ASN A 186 -11.72 -20.68 -5.31
N GLY A 187 -10.73 -20.85 -6.20
CA GLY A 187 -10.51 -22.08 -6.96
C GLY A 187 -9.82 -23.19 -6.17
N ALA A 188 -9.33 -22.91 -4.97
CA ALA A 188 -8.65 -23.91 -4.14
C ALA A 188 -9.65 -24.88 -3.52
N VAL A 189 -9.63 -26.12 -3.98
CA VAL A 189 -10.50 -27.21 -3.51
C VAL A 189 -9.66 -28.37 -2.96
N ASP A 190 -10.22 -29.10 -1.98
CA ASP A 190 -9.63 -30.33 -1.48
C ASP A 190 -9.76 -31.47 -2.52
N THR A 191 -9.21 -32.63 -2.22
CA THR A 191 -9.29 -33.83 -3.06
C THR A 191 -10.72 -34.34 -3.27
N SER A 192 -11.68 -33.84 -2.48
CA SER A 192 -13.11 -34.14 -2.57
C SER A 192 -13.90 -33.04 -3.28
N GLY A 193 -13.24 -32.02 -3.80
CA GLY A 193 -13.85 -30.89 -4.49
C GLY A 193 -14.51 -29.86 -3.56
N ARG A 194 -14.20 -29.87 -2.26
CA ARG A 194 -14.71 -28.87 -1.30
C ARG A 194 -13.82 -27.64 -1.31
N PRO A 195 -14.35 -26.42 -1.31
CA PRO A 195 -13.57 -25.22 -1.15
C PRO A 195 -12.74 -25.27 0.14
N ILE A 196 -11.45 -25.01 0.05
CA ILE A 196 -10.54 -24.94 1.21
C ILE A 196 -10.68 -23.59 1.90
N PHE A 197 -10.93 -22.55 1.11
CA PHE A 197 -11.22 -21.21 1.61
C PHE A 197 -12.74 -21.04 1.67
N ILE A 198 -13.23 -20.90 2.88
CA ILE A 198 -14.60 -20.47 3.12
C ILE A 198 -14.48 -18.96 3.36
N ASP A 199 -14.97 -18.18 2.43
CA ASP A 199 -15.12 -16.76 2.64
C ASP A 199 -15.87 -16.52 3.93
N THR A 200 -15.23 -15.88 4.89
CA THR A 200 -15.99 -15.17 5.89
C THR A 200 -16.65 -14.04 5.12
N PRO A 201 -18.00 -13.93 5.14
CA PRO A 201 -18.66 -12.87 4.41
C PRO A 201 -17.95 -11.56 4.76
N VAL A 202 -17.36 -10.94 3.75
CA VAL A 202 -16.77 -9.61 3.87
C VAL A 202 -17.86 -8.75 4.45
N VAL A 203 -17.69 -8.27 5.66
CA VAL A 203 -18.59 -7.29 6.23
C VAL A 203 -18.58 -6.16 5.23
N ASP A 204 -19.75 -5.93 4.62
CA ASP A 204 -20.10 -4.99 3.58
C ASP A 204 -19.26 -3.71 3.63
N ASN A 205 -18.07 -3.76 3.08
CA ASN A 205 -17.24 -2.60 2.85
C ASN A 205 -17.20 -2.37 1.35
N ALA A 206 -18.07 -1.50 0.88
CA ALA A 206 -18.00 -0.89 -0.44
C ALA A 206 -16.73 -0.06 -0.64
N GLY A 207 -15.67 -0.35 0.12
CA GLY A 207 -14.37 0.29 0.05
C GLY A 207 -13.46 -0.37 -0.99
N PRO A 208 -12.41 0.33 -1.41
CA PRO A 208 -11.48 -0.13 -2.45
C PRO A 208 -10.58 -1.27 -1.97
N ILE A 209 -10.46 -1.46 -0.66
CA ILE A 209 -9.75 -2.58 -0.04
C ILE A 209 -10.77 -3.51 0.59
N ARG A 210 -10.71 -4.77 0.19
CA ARG A 210 -11.50 -5.83 0.79
C ARG A 210 -10.71 -6.46 1.94
N GLN A 211 -11.36 -6.61 3.07
CA GLN A 211 -10.79 -7.27 4.23
C GLN A 211 -11.37 -8.68 4.37
N GLY A 212 -10.49 -9.67 4.39
CA GLY A 212 -10.84 -11.07 4.61
C GLY A 212 -9.98 -11.69 5.70
N ARG A 213 -10.10 -13.01 5.84
CA ARG A 213 -9.25 -13.80 6.73
C ARG A 213 -8.62 -14.95 5.97
N LEU A 214 -7.30 -15.08 6.09
CA LEU A 214 -6.52 -16.17 5.53
C LEU A 214 -5.69 -16.81 6.63
N LEU A 215 -5.76 -18.12 6.79
CA LEU A 215 -5.14 -18.85 7.93
C LEU A 215 -5.51 -18.28 9.32
N GLY A 216 -6.73 -17.74 9.46
CA GLY A 216 -7.19 -17.10 10.70
C GLY A 216 -6.60 -15.71 10.98
N ARG A 217 -5.86 -15.12 10.03
CA ARG A 217 -5.22 -13.80 10.12
C ARG A 217 -5.88 -12.82 9.16
N SER A 218 -5.76 -11.53 9.44
CA SER A 218 -6.31 -10.50 8.57
C SER A 218 -5.62 -10.51 7.20
N ALA A 219 -6.40 -10.52 6.14
CA ALA A 219 -5.94 -10.38 4.77
C ALA A 219 -6.61 -9.15 4.16
N TYR A 220 -5.83 -8.26 3.62
CA TYR A 220 -6.30 -7.09 2.88
C TYR A 220 -6.02 -7.30 1.41
N ILE A 221 -7.09 -7.23 0.61
CA ILE A 221 -7.05 -7.46 -0.83
C ILE A 221 -7.34 -6.13 -1.50
N GLY A 222 -6.43 -5.67 -2.35
CA GLY A 222 -6.58 -4.40 -3.04
C GLY A 222 -5.69 -4.27 -4.26
N GLU A 223 -6.12 -3.44 -5.20
CA GLU A 223 -5.31 -3.09 -6.35
C GLU A 223 -4.02 -2.37 -5.90
N GLY A 224 -2.89 -2.63 -6.57
CA GLY A 224 -1.61 -1.96 -6.32
C GLY A 224 -0.62 -2.76 -5.49
N VAL A 225 -0.99 -3.97 -5.05
CA VAL A 225 -0.06 -4.94 -4.45
C VAL A 225 0.69 -5.74 -5.52
N TYR A 226 0.12 -5.88 -6.72
CA TYR A 226 0.74 -6.58 -7.83
C TYR A 226 1.87 -5.77 -8.47
N LEU A 227 2.99 -6.45 -8.76
CA LEU A 227 4.09 -5.90 -9.56
C LEU A 227 4.38 -6.83 -10.73
N GLU A 228 4.18 -6.34 -11.95
CA GLU A 228 4.34 -7.11 -13.19
C GLU A 228 5.77 -7.61 -13.41
N SER A 229 6.78 -6.81 -13.04
CA SER A 229 8.19 -7.17 -13.28
C SER A 229 8.68 -8.39 -12.48
N THR A 230 8.07 -8.68 -11.34
CA THR A 230 8.39 -9.81 -10.46
C THR A 230 7.25 -10.81 -10.36
N ASP A 231 6.12 -10.53 -11.02
CA ASP A 231 4.87 -11.28 -10.93
C ASP A 231 4.42 -11.55 -9.48
N THR A 232 4.58 -10.53 -8.63
CA THR A 232 4.29 -10.59 -7.20
C THR A 232 2.81 -10.41 -6.96
N TYR A 233 2.16 -11.39 -6.33
CA TYR A 233 0.73 -11.35 -6.02
C TYR A 233 0.43 -10.90 -4.59
N GLY A 234 1.43 -10.89 -3.72
CA GLY A 234 1.21 -10.43 -2.37
C GLY A 234 2.35 -10.66 -1.41
N PHE A 235 2.12 -10.21 -0.19
CA PHE A 235 3.05 -10.32 0.92
C PHE A 235 2.34 -10.82 2.17
N GLY A 236 3.02 -11.70 2.91
CA GLY A 236 2.62 -12.09 4.25
C GLY A 236 3.73 -11.78 5.24
N GLY A 237 3.38 -11.46 6.48
CA GLY A 237 4.44 -11.20 7.46
C GLY A 237 3.95 -10.64 8.80
N ASP A 238 4.90 -10.25 9.61
CA ASP A 238 4.66 -9.53 10.86
C ASP A 238 4.62 -8.03 10.62
N TRP A 239 3.45 -7.51 10.37
CA TRP A 239 3.21 -6.10 10.08
C TRP A 239 3.51 -5.16 11.25
N SER A 240 3.69 -5.69 12.46
CA SER A 240 4.21 -4.89 13.59
C SER A 240 5.67 -4.47 13.40
N GLN A 241 6.39 -5.09 12.46
CA GLN A 241 7.75 -4.73 12.07
C GLN A 241 7.81 -3.64 11.00
N ALA A 242 6.67 -3.23 10.45
CA ALA A 242 6.56 -2.11 9.53
C ALA A 242 5.84 -0.93 10.21
N ALA A 243 6.41 0.26 10.05
CA ALA A 243 5.84 1.50 10.57
C ALA A 243 5.72 2.53 9.46
N TRP A 244 4.65 3.31 9.50
CA TRP A 244 4.43 4.42 8.59
C TRP A 244 3.94 5.66 9.34
N GLY A 245 4.09 6.82 8.74
CA GLY A 245 3.60 8.06 9.31
C GLY A 245 3.41 9.14 8.25
N VAL A 246 2.61 10.14 8.58
CA VAL A 246 2.36 11.29 7.71
C VAL A 246 2.55 12.58 8.50
N VAL A 247 3.14 13.58 7.84
CA VAL A 247 3.29 14.93 8.41
C VAL A 247 2.11 15.78 7.96
N GLY A 248 1.15 16.01 8.85
CA GLY A 248 0.05 16.98 8.67
C GLY A 248 -1.04 16.63 7.65
N GLY A 249 -0.90 15.59 6.83
CA GLY A 249 -1.87 15.21 5.81
C GLY A 249 -1.63 15.86 4.44
N ILE A 250 -2.60 15.71 3.51
CA ILE A 250 -2.49 16.24 2.14
C ILE A 250 -2.80 17.73 2.13
N SER A 251 -1.87 18.54 1.66
CA SER A 251 -2.04 19.98 1.44
C SER A 251 -2.36 20.28 -0.03
N TYR A 252 -3.28 21.23 -0.25
CA TYR A 252 -3.68 21.66 -1.59
C TYR A 252 -3.35 23.14 -1.79
N LYS A 253 -2.72 23.46 -2.92
CA LYS A 253 -2.47 24.85 -3.36
C LYS A 253 -3.02 25.02 -4.76
N VAL A 254 -3.73 26.12 -4.98
CA VAL A 254 -4.31 26.46 -6.29
C VAL A 254 -3.58 27.68 -6.83
N SER A 255 -3.21 27.65 -8.11
CA SER A 255 -2.61 28.80 -8.79
C SER A 255 -3.19 28.97 -10.20
N THR A 256 -3.40 30.21 -10.59
CA THR A 256 -3.83 30.66 -11.93
C THR A 256 -2.72 31.39 -12.69
N GLU A 257 -1.63 31.73 -11.99
CA GLU A 257 -0.56 32.59 -12.50
C GLU A 257 0.78 31.87 -12.71
N ALA A 258 0.88 30.62 -12.24
CA ALA A 258 2.10 29.84 -12.34
C ALA A 258 2.39 29.40 -13.80
N THR A 259 3.63 29.04 -14.05
CA THR A 259 4.03 28.33 -15.27
C THR A 259 4.29 26.86 -14.89
N VAL A 260 3.71 25.94 -15.64
CA VAL A 260 3.86 24.48 -15.40
C VAL A 260 4.38 23.81 -16.66
N THR A 261 5.08 22.70 -16.50
CA THR A 261 5.56 21.90 -17.63
C THR A 261 4.49 20.89 -18.05
N ILE A 262 3.99 21.03 -19.29
CA ILE A 262 3.04 20.11 -19.91
C ILE A 262 3.72 19.54 -21.16
N ASN A 263 3.80 18.22 -21.30
CA ASN A 263 4.49 17.55 -22.43
C ASN A 263 5.93 18.03 -22.67
N GLY A 264 6.66 18.34 -21.60
CA GLY A 264 8.04 18.84 -21.71
C GLY A 264 8.16 20.32 -22.08
N SER A 265 7.05 21.02 -22.31
CA SER A 265 7.01 22.46 -22.63
C SER A 265 6.49 23.27 -21.46
N LEU A 266 7.08 24.44 -21.24
CA LEU A 266 6.60 25.41 -20.25
C LEU A 266 5.32 26.08 -20.77
N VAL A 267 4.26 26.00 -19.97
CA VAL A 267 2.94 26.58 -20.29
C VAL A 267 2.58 27.57 -19.21
N SER A 268 2.34 28.85 -19.61
CA SER A 268 1.82 29.88 -18.73
C SER A 268 0.33 29.60 -18.47
N LEU A 269 -0.05 29.43 -17.20
CA LEU A 269 -1.46 29.21 -16.84
C LEU A 269 -2.33 30.44 -17.16
N PHE A 270 -1.77 31.63 -16.94
CA PHE A 270 -2.48 32.88 -17.18
C PHE A 270 -2.84 33.08 -18.66
N GLU A 271 -1.88 32.90 -19.57
CA GLU A 271 -2.09 33.10 -21.01
C GLU A 271 -3.05 32.07 -21.62
N ASN A 272 -3.12 30.85 -21.01
CA ASN A 272 -3.94 29.74 -21.51
C ASN A 272 -5.25 29.56 -20.74
N ASN A 273 -5.60 30.47 -19.83
CA ASN A 273 -6.79 30.43 -18.99
C ASN A 273 -6.91 29.05 -18.23
N LEU A 274 -5.80 28.63 -17.62
CA LEU A 274 -5.67 27.37 -16.91
C LEU A 274 -5.55 27.59 -15.41
N VAL A 275 -5.94 26.58 -14.64
CA VAL A 275 -5.80 26.51 -13.18
C VAL A 275 -4.99 25.26 -12.85
N ALA A 276 -3.94 25.41 -12.05
CA ALA A 276 -3.20 24.30 -11.50
C ALA A 276 -3.58 24.06 -10.05
N VAL A 277 -3.81 22.81 -9.70
CA VAL A 277 -4.01 22.33 -8.33
C VAL A 277 -2.82 21.47 -7.97
N LEU A 278 -1.97 21.97 -7.08
CA LEU A 278 -0.85 21.23 -6.51
C LEU A 278 -1.35 20.52 -5.24
N ALA A 279 -1.17 19.21 -5.18
CA ALA A 279 -1.38 18.42 -3.98
C ALA A 279 -0.03 17.89 -3.49
N GLU A 280 0.26 18.03 -2.20
CA GLU A 280 1.49 17.60 -1.55
C GLU A 280 1.18 16.88 -0.24
N ALA A 281 1.91 15.81 0.03
CA ALA A 281 1.92 15.14 1.32
C ALA A 281 3.34 14.65 1.66
N GLU A 282 3.65 14.50 2.93
CA GLU A 282 4.94 13.99 3.39
C GLU A 282 4.72 12.71 4.17
N TYR A 283 5.24 11.60 3.63
CA TYR A 283 5.13 10.26 4.20
C TYR A 283 6.48 9.76 4.69
N GLY A 284 6.47 9.01 5.78
CA GLY A 284 7.58 8.18 6.22
C GLY A 284 7.20 6.72 6.21
N PHE A 285 8.15 5.86 5.91
CA PHE A 285 7.99 4.42 5.99
C PHE A 285 9.30 3.77 6.45
N LEU A 286 9.19 2.74 7.27
CA LEU A 286 10.32 2.00 7.81
C LEU A 286 9.94 0.55 8.04
N VAL A 287 10.76 -0.37 7.55
CA VAL A 287 10.72 -1.79 7.92
C VAL A 287 11.83 -2.07 8.94
N ASN A 288 11.46 -2.52 10.12
CA ASN A 288 12.42 -2.86 11.16
C ASN A 288 13.17 -4.15 10.83
N ASP A 289 12.47 -5.17 10.36
CA ASP A 289 13.02 -6.48 10.05
C ASP A 289 12.41 -7.01 8.76
N THR A 290 13.16 -6.96 7.67
CA THR A 290 12.71 -7.44 6.35
C THR A 290 12.56 -8.97 6.32
N ALA A 291 13.30 -9.70 7.18
CA ALA A 291 13.16 -11.15 7.31
C ALA A 291 11.84 -11.59 7.98
N ALA A 292 11.06 -10.65 8.53
CA ALA A 292 9.74 -10.90 9.08
C ALA A 292 8.63 -10.98 8.01
N PHE A 293 8.98 -10.89 6.73
CA PHE A 293 8.05 -10.92 5.61
C PHE A 293 8.37 -12.06 4.64
N VAL A 294 7.37 -12.47 3.88
CA VAL A 294 7.46 -13.43 2.78
C VAL A 294 6.71 -12.86 1.58
N GLU A 295 7.29 -13.02 0.40
CA GLU A 295 6.72 -12.62 -0.86
C GLU A 295 6.06 -13.84 -1.54
N TYR A 296 4.89 -13.64 -2.13
CA TYR A 296 4.17 -14.63 -2.92
C TYR A 296 4.20 -14.20 -4.38
N VAL A 297 4.89 -14.99 -5.19
CA VAL A 297 5.05 -14.75 -6.62
C VAL A 297 4.31 -15.83 -7.42
N ASN A 298 3.86 -15.50 -8.62
CA ASN A 298 3.26 -16.48 -9.49
C ASN A 298 4.32 -17.44 -10.03
N ALA A 299 3.99 -18.73 -10.15
CA ALA A 299 4.84 -19.66 -10.89
C ALA A 299 4.72 -19.35 -12.39
N ALA A 300 5.85 -19.06 -13.03
CA ALA A 300 5.93 -18.76 -14.45
C ALA A 300 5.59 -19.98 -15.34
#